data_b510f42e51e4fdffe5759363822d8082
#
_entry.id   b510f42e51e4fdffe5759363822d8082
#
_cell.length_a   1.000
_cell.length_b   1.000
_cell.length_c   1.000
_cell.angle_alpha   90.00
_cell.angle_beta   90.00
_cell.angle_gamma   90.00
#
_symmetry.space_group_name_H-M   'P 1'
#
loop_
_entity.id
_entity.type
_entity.pdbx_description
1 polymer ?
#
loop_
_entity_poly.entity_id
_entity_poly.type
_entity_poly.pdbx_seq_one_letter_code
_entity_poly.pdbx_strand_id
1 'polypeptide(L)' 'MATRERRLAEFNGQGNPPPDQAVEVLCEDHSGTYLLPFACRFVAGEWRNNESGHPLEATVVGWRLFR' A
#
# COMPACT_ATOMS: atom_id res chain seq x y z
N MET A 1 21.97 -2.58 5.17
CA MET A 1 20.71 -3.00 5.79
C MET A 1 19.65 -3.20 4.74
N ALA A 2 19.02 -4.33 4.78
CA ALA A 2 18.07 -4.71 3.75
C ALA A 2 16.61 -4.41 4.14
N THR A 3 16.40 -3.29 4.84
CA THR A 3 15.08 -2.97 5.36
C THR A 3 14.03 -2.79 4.25
N ARG A 4 14.42 -2.13 3.16
CA ARG A 4 13.52 -1.92 2.04
C ARG A 4 13.14 -3.25 1.40
N GLU A 5 14.13 -4.08 1.13
CA GLU A 5 13.89 -5.40 0.52
C GLU A 5 13.03 -6.28 1.41
N ARG A 6 13.28 -6.23 2.71
CA ARG A 6 12.51 -7.01 3.67
C ARG A 6 11.05 -6.57 3.69
N ARG A 7 10.81 -5.26 3.66
CA ARG A 7 9.44 -4.73 3.65
C ARG A 7 8.73 -5.08 2.34
N LEU A 8 9.43 -4.98 1.22
CA LEU A 8 8.85 -5.37 -0.06
C LEU A 8 8.49 -6.86 -0.08
N ALA A 9 9.30 -7.68 0.56
CA ALA A 9 9.00 -9.11 0.65
C ALA A 9 7.79 -9.39 1.54
N GLU A 10 7.56 -8.58 2.55
CA GLU A 10 6.39 -8.71 3.42
C GLU A 10 5.10 -8.21 2.75
N PHE A 11 5.24 -7.21 1.87
CA PHE A 11 4.11 -6.65 1.13
C PHE A 11 4.12 -7.21 -0.29
N ASN A 12 3.91 -8.50 -0.37
CA ASN A 12 4.11 -9.26 -1.60
C ASN A 12 2.85 -9.49 -2.43
N GLY A 13 1.83 -8.68 -2.24
CA GLY A 13 0.65 -8.73 -3.09
C GLY A 13 1.03 -8.55 -4.54
N GLN A 14 0.46 -9.35 -5.43
CA GLN A 14 0.80 -9.32 -6.83
C GLN A 14 -0.30 -8.67 -7.65
N GLY A 15 0.13 -7.87 -8.64
CA GLY A 15 -0.80 -7.13 -9.46
C GLY A 15 -1.60 -6.14 -8.63
N ASN A 16 -2.85 -5.97 -8.98
CA ASN A 16 -3.76 -5.09 -8.25
C ASN A 16 -4.51 -5.89 -7.19
N PRO A 17 -4.79 -5.29 -6.03
CA PRO A 17 -5.60 -5.99 -5.03
C PRO A 17 -7.05 -6.15 -5.53
N PRO A 18 -7.81 -7.06 -4.91
CA PRO A 18 -9.22 -7.21 -5.26
C PRO A 18 -9.95 -5.88 -5.09
N PRO A 19 -10.84 -5.51 -6.02
CA PRO A 19 -11.58 -4.25 -5.90
C PRO A 19 -12.45 -4.24 -4.66
N ASP A 20 -12.60 -3.06 -4.07
CA ASP A 20 -13.42 -2.84 -2.87
C ASP A 20 -12.94 -3.58 -1.63
N GLN A 21 -11.70 -4.07 -1.64
CA GLN A 21 -11.13 -4.71 -0.46
C GLN A 21 -10.06 -3.83 0.15
N ALA A 22 -10.18 -3.58 1.46
CA ALA A 22 -9.17 -2.82 2.18
C ALA A 22 -7.92 -3.68 2.39
N VAL A 23 -6.76 -3.10 2.14
CA VAL A 23 -5.48 -3.80 2.27
C VAL A 23 -4.48 -2.88 2.97
N GLU A 24 -3.41 -3.48 3.48
CA GLU A 24 -2.29 -2.71 4.03
C GLU A 24 -1.38 -2.29 2.88
N VAL A 25 -0.88 -1.07 2.94
CA VAL A 25 -0.12 -0.47 1.86
C VAL A 25 1.23 0.03 2.36
N LEU A 26 2.26 -0.28 1.59
CA LEU A 26 3.62 0.20 1.83
C LEU A 26 3.94 1.28 0.81
N CYS A 27 4.39 2.42 1.31
CA CYS A 27 4.77 3.55 0.47
C CYS A 27 6.25 3.84 0.59
N GLU A 28 6.76 4.66 -0.32
CA GLU A 28 8.16 5.05 -0.31
C GLU A 28 8.30 6.52 -0.69
N ASP A 29 9.20 7.20 0.00
CA ASP A 29 9.59 8.55 -0.36
C ASP A 29 11.12 8.64 -0.33
N HIS A 30 11.67 9.86 -0.42
CA HIS A 30 13.11 10.03 -0.44
C HIS A 30 13.80 9.63 0.88
N SER A 31 13.02 9.44 1.95
CA SER A 31 13.55 9.03 3.25
C SER A 31 13.48 7.51 3.46
N GLY A 32 12.83 6.79 2.58
CA GLY A 32 12.70 5.34 2.66
C GLY A 32 11.26 4.87 2.60
N THR A 33 11.04 3.63 2.99
CA THR A 33 9.70 3.03 2.98
C THR A 33 8.98 3.29 4.31
N TYR A 34 7.67 3.36 4.25
CA TYR A 34 6.86 3.54 5.44
C TYR A 34 5.48 2.91 5.25
N LEU A 35 4.88 2.49 6.36
CA LEU A 35 3.53 1.94 6.37
C LEU A 35 2.53 3.06 6.55
N LEU A 36 1.45 3.00 5.79
CA LEU A 36 0.35 3.91 6.03
C LEU A 36 -0.42 3.48 7.28
N PRO A 37 -0.82 4.44 8.13
CA PRO A 37 -1.54 4.12 9.36
C PRO A 37 -3.01 3.81 9.15
N PHE A 38 -3.43 3.64 7.90
CA PHE A 38 -4.82 3.35 7.57
C PHE A 38 -4.88 2.36 6.42
N ALA A 39 -6.01 1.67 6.31
CA ALA A 39 -6.23 0.75 5.20
C ALA A 39 -6.52 1.53 3.93
N CYS A 40 -6.17 0.94 2.79
CA CYS A 40 -6.41 1.55 1.49
C CYS A 40 -7.10 0.55 0.59
N ARG A 41 -7.71 1.06 -0.46
CA ARG A 41 -8.28 0.21 -1.50
C ARG A 41 -7.89 0.75 -2.86
N PHE A 42 -7.89 -0.13 -3.84
CA PHE A 42 -7.52 0.20 -5.21
C PHE A 42 -8.78 0.23 -6.06
N VAL A 43 -9.15 1.41 -6.52
CA VAL A 43 -10.41 1.61 -7.25
C VAL A 43 -10.13 2.41 -8.52
N ALA A 44 -10.60 1.90 -9.65
CA ALA A 44 -10.50 2.60 -10.93
C ALA A 44 -9.06 3.04 -11.26
N GLY A 45 -8.09 2.20 -10.95
CA GLY A 45 -6.70 2.46 -11.28
C GLY A 45 -5.97 3.36 -10.30
N GLU A 46 -6.57 3.70 -9.15
CA GLU A 46 -5.87 4.53 -8.18
C GLU A 46 -6.10 4.04 -6.75
N TRP A 47 -5.10 4.34 -5.91
CA TRP A 47 -5.17 4.00 -4.50
C TRP A 47 -5.93 5.06 -3.74
N ARG A 48 -6.82 4.63 -2.84
CA ARG A 48 -7.62 5.55 -2.02
C ARG A 48 -7.60 5.13 -0.57
N ASN A 49 -7.68 6.11 0.32
CA ASN A 49 -7.88 5.86 1.74
C ASN A 49 -9.25 5.21 1.92
N ASN A 50 -9.28 4.06 2.61
CA ASN A 50 -10.52 3.30 2.76
C ASN A 50 -11.56 4.04 3.62
N GLU A 51 -11.13 4.90 4.52
CA GLU A 51 -12.05 5.64 5.39
C GLU A 51 -12.56 6.92 4.74
N SER A 52 -11.66 7.73 4.20
CA SER A 52 -12.04 9.04 3.65
C SER A 52 -12.42 8.99 2.18
N GLY A 53 -11.95 7.97 1.46
CA GLY A 53 -12.15 7.88 0.02
C GLY A 53 -11.24 8.79 -0.79
N HIS A 54 -10.35 9.53 -0.13
CA HIS A 54 -9.45 10.43 -0.84
C HIS A 54 -8.32 9.65 -1.50
N PRO A 55 -7.87 10.08 -2.70
CA PRO A 55 -6.75 9.43 -3.35
C PRO A 55 -5.46 9.65 -2.57
N LEU A 56 -4.56 8.67 -2.66
CA LEU A 56 -3.25 8.78 -2.02
C LEU A 56 -2.35 9.66 -2.85
N GLU A 57 -1.56 10.50 -2.17
CA GLU A 57 -0.56 11.32 -2.83
C GLU A 57 0.84 10.72 -2.68
N ALA A 58 0.92 9.52 -2.12
CA ALA A 58 2.18 8.83 -1.88
C ALA A 58 2.47 7.82 -2.98
N THR A 59 3.75 7.46 -3.11
CA THR A 59 4.16 6.42 -4.05
C THR A 59 4.00 5.06 -3.38
N VAL A 60 3.10 4.24 -3.90
CA VAL A 60 2.86 2.89 -3.38
C VAL A 60 3.83 1.93 -4.02
N VAL A 61 4.56 1.17 -3.21
CA VAL A 61 5.52 0.18 -3.71
C VAL A 61 5.14 -1.25 -3.34
N GLY A 62 4.13 -1.44 -2.50
CA GLY A 62 3.67 -2.78 -2.17
C GLY A 62 2.36 -2.75 -1.40
N TRP A 63 1.71 -3.90 -1.33
CA TRP A 63 0.48 -4.06 -0.57
C TRP A 63 0.36 -5.49 -0.10
N ARG A 64 -0.46 -5.71 0.91
CA ARG A 64 -0.75 -7.07 1.38
C ARG A 64 -2.14 -7.11 2.01
N LEU A 65 -2.72 -8.29 2.05
CA LEU A 65 -4.00 -8.49 2.71
C LEU A 65 -3.83 -8.36 4.22
N PHE A 66 -4.87 -7.91 4.90
CA PHE A 66 -4.88 -7.93 6.35
C PHE A 66 -4.83 -9.38 6.85
N ARG A 67 -4.16 -9.56 7.97
CA ARG A 67 -4.03 -10.88 8.60
C ARG A 67 -5.10 -11.14 9.62
#